data_4c288d01c973ecab94f3e2fff2f3472c
#
_entry.id   4c288d01c973ecab94f3e2fff2f3472c
#
_cell.length_a   1.000
_cell.length_b   1.000
_cell.length_c   1.000
_cell.angle_alpha   90.00
_cell.angle_beta   90.00
_cell.angle_gamma   90.00
#
_symmetry.space_group_name_H-M   'P 1'
#
loop_
_entity.id
_entity.type
_entity.pdbx_description
1 polymer ?
#
loop_
_entity_poly.entity_id
_entity_poly.type
_entity_poly.pdbx_seq_one_letter_code
_entity_poly.pdbx_strand_id
1 'polypeptide(L)'
;MSEQDVMGDAIERLEWAERGEEPSPGRSFRQFTRRTALTGSAAGLAAYVMSACGGDDDDNAQGADSSGVFGDQRKMRFAFINHVTTNPFFVPTRYGADDACKIFNCSYQWTGSESANVNEMVNAFNSAISSKVDGIAVCLVDLKAFNDPVKRALDAGIPVVGYNADAPNDRLSYIGQDLFVSGQEMGKRIVDLVGDGDVALFIATPGSLNIQPRIDGAIDSIKKAGGSIKYDTIATGAALPKELSTVDAYWIGHKETKGMFAVDAGSTQAVAQVIKKYNLRDKDVKGGGYDLLEPTMNFLADDQIDFTIDQQPYLQGFLPVLELFMYKASETLTGISDVNTGLKFLDKKTVVPYVTTKSRYEGNSKTAGVAKA
;
A
#
# COMPACT_ATOMS: atom_id res chain seq x y z
N MET A 1 36.26 -0.72 2.97
CA MET A 1 35.62 0.39 3.69
C MET A 1 34.98 -0.22 4.90
N SER A 2 35.30 0.23 6.12
CA SER A 2 34.67 -0.28 7.34
C SER A 2 33.27 0.33 7.51
N GLU A 3 32.38 -0.31 8.28
CA GLU A 3 31.05 0.24 8.60
C GLU A 3 31.15 1.64 9.24
N GLN A 4 32.24 1.95 9.92
CA GLN A 4 32.52 3.27 10.48
C GLN A 4 32.79 4.33 9.41
N ASP A 5 33.40 3.96 8.25
CA ASP A 5 33.64 4.88 7.14
C ASP A 5 32.35 5.25 6.40
N VAL A 6 31.38 4.32 6.32
CA VAL A 6 30.07 4.54 5.67
C VAL A 6 29.18 5.42 6.53
N MET A 7 29.22 5.24 7.84
CA MET A 7 28.41 6.01 8.79
C MET A 7 28.96 7.45 8.94
N GLY A 8 30.30 7.63 8.87
CA GLY A 8 30.91 8.96 8.85
C GLY A 8 30.50 9.78 7.62
N ASP A 9 30.49 9.18 6.44
CA ASP A 9 30.11 9.84 5.18
C ASP A 9 28.60 10.22 5.15
N ALA A 10 27.75 9.41 5.78
CA ALA A 10 26.31 9.68 5.89
C ALA A 10 26.02 10.86 6.86
N ILE A 11 26.73 10.94 7.98
CA ILE A 11 26.57 12.02 8.96
C ILE A 11 27.07 13.35 8.36
N GLU A 12 28.19 13.35 7.65
CA GLU A 12 28.74 14.52 6.98
C GLU A 12 27.79 15.08 5.90
N ARG A 13 27.10 14.22 5.15
CA ARG A 13 26.07 14.62 4.17
C ARG A 13 24.82 15.24 4.81
N LEU A 14 24.41 14.75 5.96
CA LEU A 14 23.29 15.33 6.71
C LEU A 14 23.62 16.72 7.26
N GLU A 15 24.87 16.93 7.75
CA GLU A 15 25.32 18.22 8.23
C GLU A 15 25.47 19.26 7.11
N TRP A 16 25.78 18.88 5.87
CA TRP A 16 25.77 19.78 4.71
C TRP A 16 24.36 20.19 4.28
N ALA A 17 23.41 19.24 4.32
CA ALA A 17 22.01 19.53 4.01
C ALA A 17 21.38 20.54 4.99
N GLU A 18 21.76 20.47 6.27
CA GLU A 18 21.29 21.42 7.29
C GLU A 18 21.89 22.83 7.15
N ARG A 19 23.11 22.96 6.57
CA ARG A 19 23.78 24.27 6.34
C ARG A 19 23.44 24.93 5.01
N GLY A 20 22.71 24.24 4.13
CA GLY A 20 22.35 24.76 2.80
C GLY A 20 23.54 24.99 1.87
N GLU A 21 24.68 24.29 2.08
CA GLU A 21 25.89 24.40 1.29
C GLU A 21 25.94 23.24 0.26
N GLU A 22 26.22 23.58 -1.02
CA GLU A 22 26.49 22.55 -2.02
C GLU A 22 27.95 22.02 -1.85
N PRO A 23 28.16 20.70 -1.98
CA PRO A 23 29.50 20.12 -1.88
C PRO A 23 30.41 20.62 -3.01
N SER A 24 31.58 21.16 -2.67
CA SER A 24 32.56 21.57 -3.64
C SER A 24 33.03 20.37 -4.49
N PRO A 25 33.24 20.55 -5.83
CA PRO A 25 33.61 19.46 -6.73
C PRO A 25 35.11 19.15 -6.61
N GLY A 26 35.46 18.24 -5.72
CA GLY A 26 36.83 17.90 -5.44
C GLY A 26 37.10 16.48 -4.94
N ARG A 27 36.47 15.47 -5.46
CA ARG A 27 37.00 14.08 -5.52
C ARG A 27 36.37 13.36 -6.71
N SER A 28 37.22 13.12 -7.73
CA SER A 28 36.87 12.48 -8.97
C SER A 28 36.25 11.09 -8.74
N PHE A 29 34.99 10.93 -9.05
CA PHE A 29 34.46 9.64 -9.48
C PHE A 29 35.31 9.22 -10.69
N ARG A 30 36.03 8.12 -10.60
CA ARG A 30 36.61 7.45 -11.77
C ARG A 30 35.42 7.10 -12.69
N GLN A 31 35.26 7.90 -13.73
CA GLN A 31 34.46 7.53 -14.88
C GLN A 31 35.00 6.22 -15.43
N PHE A 32 34.25 5.14 -15.28
CA PHE A 32 34.43 3.96 -16.08
C PHE A 32 34.07 4.36 -17.52
N THR A 33 35.09 4.81 -18.26
CA THR A 33 34.96 5.08 -19.69
C THR A 33 34.69 3.78 -20.40
N ARG A 34 33.56 3.75 -21.13
CA ARG A 34 33.12 2.71 -22.07
C ARG A 34 34.08 2.55 -23.27
N ARG A 35 35.38 2.35 -23.04
CA ARG A 35 36.37 2.23 -24.12
C ARG A 35 37.33 1.06 -24.03
N THR A 36 36.93 -0.06 -23.36
CA THR A 36 37.78 -1.28 -23.42
C THR A 36 36.92 -2.55 -23.37
N ALA A 37 35.99 -2.71 -24.29
CA ALA A 37 35.33 -3.98 -24.55
C ALA A 37 34.81 -4.07 -26.01
N LEU A 38 35.62 -3.66 -26.98
CA LEU A 38 35.32 -3.80 -28.41
C LEU A 38 36.52 -4.39 -29.15
N THR A 39 37.01 -5.53 -28.66
CA THR A 39 37.82 -6.43 -29.50
C THR A 39 37.60 -7.85 -28.98
N GLY A 40 36.58 -8.49 -29.49
CA GLY A 40 36.28 -9.89 -29.21
C GLY A 40 34.82 -10.24 -29.50
N SER A 41 34.63 -10.81 -30.69
CA SER A 41 33.41 -11.51 -31.15
C SER A 41 32.18 -10.67 -31.51
N ALA A 42 32.23 -10.00 -32.66
CA ALA A 42 31.05 -9.45 -33.38
C ALA A 42 30.14 -10.52 -34.03
N ALA A 43 30.33 -11.79 -33.72
CA ALA A 43 29.54 -12.89 -34.30
C ALA A 43 28.43 -13.45 -33.41
N GLY A 44 28.40 -13.08 -32.12
CA GLY A 44 27.41 -13.62 -31.18
C GLY A 44 26.18 -12.75 -30.93
N LEU A 45 26.23 -11.46 -31.28
CA LEU A 45 25.14 -10.50 -30.96
C LEU A 45 24.15 -10.28 -32.13
N ALA A 46 24.52 -10.69 -33.37
CA ALA A 46 23.62 -10.58 -34.53
C ALA A 46 22.53 -11.67 -34.56
N ALA A 47 22.71 -12.79 -33.83
CA ALA A 47 21.73 -13.89 -33.79
C ALA A 47 20.58 -13.65 -32.85
N TYR A 48 20.71 -12.71 -31.86
CA TYR A 48 19.69 -12.49 -30.83
C TYR A 48 18.66 -11.41 -31.21
N VAL A 49 18.97 -10.55 -32.18
CA VAL A 49 18.06 -9.44 -32.59
C VAL A 49 17.21 -9.80 -33.81
N MET A 50 17.52 -10.89 -34.55
CA MET A 50 16.79 -11.27 -35.76
C MET A 50 15.68 -12.31 -35.54
N SER A 51 15.46 -12.76 -34.29
CA SER A 51 14.38 -13.72 -33.96
C SER A 51 13.05 -13.06 -33.59
N ALA A 52 12.95 -11.73 -33.64
CA ALA A 52 11.77 -11.02 -33.13
C ALA A 52 10.84 -10.46 -34.22
N CYS A 53 11.16 -10.58 -35.53
CA CYS A 53 10.28 -10.13 -36.61
C CYS A 53 10.50 -10.95 -37.85
N GLY A 54 9.59 -11.85 -38.18
CA GLY A 54 9.53 -12.50 -39.51
C GLY A 54 8.69 -13.77 -39.43
N GLY A 55 7.44 -13.69 -39.85
CA GLY A 55 6.64 -14.86 -40.19
C GLY A 55 7.14 -15.47 -41.49
N ASP A 56 7.10 -16.78 -41.57
CA ASP A 56 6.46 -17.63 -42.56
C ASP A 56 6.95 -19.09 -42.39
N ASP A 57 5.99 -19.94 -42.33
CA ASP A 57 5.93 -21.37 -42.59
C ASP A 57 7.24 -22.14 -42.83
N ASP A 58 7.62 -22.96 -41.82
CA ASP A 58 8.07 -24.35 -42.12
C ASP A 58 7.99 -25.19 -40.82
N ASP A 59 7.27 -26.29 -40.90
CA ASP A 59 7.12 -27.35 -39.91
C ASP A 59 8.46 -27.97 -39.54
N ASN A 60 9.09 -27.46 -38.48
CA ASN A 60 10.03 -28.18 -37.63
C ASN A 60 10.21 -27.48 -36.30
N ALA A 61 9.13 -27.40 -35.50
CA ALA A 61 9.19 -26.95 -34.13
C ALA A 61 9.87 -28.02 -33.26
N GLN A 62 11.20 -28.01 -33.21
CA GLN A 62 11.91 -28.46 -32.05
C GLN A 62 11.44 -27.55 -30.89
N GLY A 63 10.84 -28.17 -29.86
CA GLY A 63 10.13 -27.51 -28.79
C GLY A 63 10.80 -26.24 -28.31
N ALA A 64 10.13 -25.12 -28.48
CA ALA A 64 10.40 -23.93 -27.73
C ALA A 64 10.27 -24.34 -26.24
N ASP A 65 11.39 -24.21 -25.54
CA ASP A 65 11.47 -24.44 -24.09
C ASP A 65 10.33 -23.65 -23.44
N SER A 66 9.31 -24.35 -22.93
CA SER A 66 8.12 -23.75 -22.34
C SER A 66 8.41 -23.16 -20.94
N SER A 67 9.69 -23.14 -20.55
CA SER A 67 10.14 -22.46 -19.36
C SER A 67 10.02 -20.95 -19.56
N GLY A 68 9.04 -20.33 -18.91
CA GLY A 68 8.88 -18.87 -18.91
C GLY A 68 10.15 -18.15 -18.42
N VAL A 69 10.09 -16.84 -18.36
CA VAL A 69 11.22 -15.95 -17.96
C VAL A 69 11.96 -16.42 -16.69
N PHE A 70 11.30 -17.16 -15.84
CA PHE A 70 11.83 -17.67 -14.57
C PHE A 70 12.20 -19.17 -14.61
N GLY A 71 12.23 -19.80 -15.79
CA GLY A 71 12.46 -21.24 -15.92
C GLY A 71 11.28 -22.08 -15.39
N ASP A 72 11.45 -23.41 -15.38
CA ASP A 72 10.46 -24.34 -14.84
C ASP A 72 10.43 -24.23 -13.31
N GLN A 73 9.39 -23.57 -12.78
CA GLN A 73 9.14 -23.48 -11.34
C GLN A 73 7.98 -24.40 -10.94
N ARG A 74 8.15 -25.12 -9.81
CA ARG A 74 7.05 -25.86 -9.24
C ARG A 74 5.94 -24.88 -8.82
N LYS A 75 4.70 -25.33 -8.85
CA LYS A 75 3.56 -24.51 -8.39
C LYS A 75 3.73 -24.16 -6.90
N MET A 76 3.85 -22.87 -6.60
CA MET A 76 3.99 -22.35 -5.25
C MET A 76 2.64 -22.05 -4.61
N ARG A 77 2.58 -22.10 -3.27
CA ARG A 77 1.40 -21.80 -2.48
C ARG A 77 1.75 -20.74 -1.44
N PHE A 78 1.08 -19.61 -1.47
CA PHE A 78 1.27 -18.51 -0.51
C PHE A 78 0.09 -18.39 0.45
N ALA A 79 0.29 -17.68 1.56
CA ALA A 79 -0.78 -17.32 2.48
C ALA A 79 -0.80 -15.79 2.66
N PHE A 80 -1.98 -15.19 2.54
CA PHE A 80 -2.23 -13.80 2.90
C PHE A 80 -2.96 -13.77 4.24
N ILE A 81 -2.33 -13.17 5.26
CA ILE A 81 -2.87 -13.04 6.61
C ILE A 81 -3.38 -11.61 6.77
N ASN A 82 -4.70 -11.47 6.80
CA ASN A 82 -5.38 -10.17 6.80
C ASN A 82 -6.09 -9.88 8.13
N HIS A 83 -6.24 -8.61 8.46
CA HIS A 83 -6.86 -8.18 9.72
C HIS A 83 -8.40 -8.08 9.65
N VAL A 84 -8.98 -7.80 8.45
CA VAL A 84 -10.44 -7.85 8.21
C VAL A 84 -10.70 -8.45 6.84
N THR A 85 -10.76 -9.78 6.77
CA THR A 85 -10.79 -10.55 5.51
C THR A 85 -12.00 -10.27 4.62
N THR A 86 -13.06 -9.73 5.20
CA THR A 86 -14.34 -9.42 4.53
C THR A 86 -14.48 -7.94 4.13
N ASN A 87 -13.52 -7.08 4.52
CA ASN A 87 -13.61 -5.65 4.21
C ASN A 87 -13.51 -5.40 2.69
N PRO A 88 -14.48 -4.66 2.08
CA PRO A 88 -14.47 -4.34 0.66
C PRO A 88 -13.20 -3.64 0.16
N PHE A 89 -12.50 -2.92 1.03
CA PHE A 89 -11.21 -2.33 0.72
C PHE A 89 -10.20 -3.32 0.12
N PHE A 90 -10.23 -4.59 0.55
CA PHE A 90 -9.30 -5.63 0.07
C PHE A 90 -9.74 -6.34 -1.22
N VAL A 91 -10.85 -5.95 -1.84
CA VAL A 91 -11.26 -6.54 -3.12
C VAL A 91 -10.21 -6.31 -4.21
N PRO A 92 -9.69 -5.09 -4.45
CA PRO A 92 -8.60 -4.90 -5.41
C PRO A 92 -7.28 -5.59 -5.00
N THR A 93 -6.98 -5.70 -3.71
CA THR A 93 -5.81 -6.45 -3.21
C THR A 93 -5.90 -7.94 -3.63
N ARG A 94 -7.06 -8.55 -3.45
CA ARG A 94 -7.29 -9.93 -3.90
C ARG A 94 -7.17 -10.07 -5.42
N TYR A 95 -7.68 -9.11 -6.18
CA TYR A 95 -7.50 -9.10 -7.64
C TYR A 95 -6.03 -8.98 -8.05
N GLY A 96 -5.24 -8.17 -7.35
CA GLY A 96 -3.80 -8.08 -7.55
C GLY A 96 -3.11 -9.43 -7.30
N ALA A 97 -3.41 -10.08 -6.18
CA ALA A 97 -2.88 -11.41 -5.87
C ALA A 97 -3.34 -12.48 -6.87
N ASP A 98 -4.63 -12.46 -7.30
CA ASP A 98 -5.15 -13.37 -8.33
C ASP A 98 -4.40 -13.24 -9.66
N ASP A 99 -4.17 -11.99 -10.10
CA ASP A 99 -3.54 -11.71 -11.39
C ASP A 99 -2.04 -12.05 -11.35
N ALA A 100 -1.34 -11.75 -10.26
CA ALA A 100 0.05 -12.17 -10.06
C ALA A 100 0.16 -13.71 -10.01
N CYS A 101 -0.73 -14.39 -9.30
CA CYS A 101 -0.73 -15.86 -9.25
C CYS A 101 -0.99 -16.51 -10.62
N LYS A 102 -1.76 -15.89 -11.50
CA LYS A 102 -1.92 -16.36 -12.88
C LYS A 102 -0.63 -16.22 -13.68
N ILE A 103 0.09 -15.09 -13.51
CA ILE A 103 1.35 -14.83 -14.21
C ILE A 103 2.44 -15.82 -13.76
N PHE A 104 2.55 -16.05 -12.45
CA PHE A 104 3.62 -16.84 -11.84
C PHE A 104 3.23 -18.29 -11.59
N ASN A 105 2.09 -18.78 -12.10
CA ASN A 105 1.58 -20.13 -11.88
C ASN A 105 1.60 -20.56 -10.40
N CYS A 106 1.13 -19.70 -9.53
CA CYS A 106 1.02 -19.96 -8.10
C CYS A 106 -0.44 -19.95 -7.62
N SER A 107 -0.64 -20.11 -6.32
CA SER A 107 -1.91 -19.98 -5.66
C SER A 107 -1.73 -19.36 -4.29
N TYR A 108 -2.78 -18.77 -3.73
CA TYR A 108 -2.74 -18.25 -2.37
C TYR A 108 -4.00 -18.59 -1.61
N GLN A 109 -3.86 -18.60 -0.29
CA GLN A 109 -4.95 -18.68 0.66
C GLN A 109 -5.18 -17.28 1.27
N TRP A 110 -6.41 -16.78 1.25
CA TRP A 110 -6.81 -15.56 1.92
C TRP A 110 -7.40 -15.92 3.28
N THR A 111 -6.76 -15.51 4.38
CA THR A 111 -7.12 -15.91 5.75
C THR A 111 -6.75 -14.80 6.75
N GLY A 112 -7.02 -15.00 8.03
CA GLY A 112 -6.73 -14.06 9.10
C GLY A 112 -7.93 -13.89 10.03
N SER A 113 -8.35 -12.65 10.28
CA SER A 113 -9.51 -12.31 11.09
C SER A 113 -10.60 -11.61 10.26
N GLU A 114 -11.85 -11.71 10.67
CA GLU A 114 -12.97 -10.91 10.13
C GLU A 114 -13.28 -9.66 10.97
N SER A 115 -12.69 -9.56 12.16
CA SER A 115 -13.04 -8.56 13.18
C SER A 115 -11.83 -7.79 13.75
N ALA A 116 -10.71 -7.77 13.05
CA ALA A 116 -9.44 -7.17 13.50
C ALA A 116 -8.87 -7.82 14.79
N ASN A 117 -9.14 -9.09 15.01
CA ASN A 117 -8.64 -9.84 16.16
C ASN A 117 -7.21 -10.35 15.89
N VAL A 118 -6.23 -9.78 16.58
CA VAL A 118 -4.81 -10.11 16.42
C VAL A 118 -4.52 -11.59 16.73
N ASN A 119 -5.19 -12.19 17.73
CA ASN A 119 -4.98 -13.59 18.08
C ASN A 119 -5.45 -14.54 16.96
N GLU A 120 -6.56 -14.22 16.29
CA GLU A 120 -7.02 -14.98 15.12
C GLU A 120 -6.01 -14.90 13.98
N MET A 121 -5.44 -13.72 13.75
CA MET A 121 -4.39 -13.53 12.73
C MET A 121 -3.13 -14.34 13.07
N VAL A 122 -2.68 -14.33 14.32
CA VAL A 122 -1.53 -15.15 14.78
C VAL A 122 -1.81 -16.64 14.62
N ASN A 123 -3.02 -17.11 14.92
CA ASN A 123 -3.43 -18.49 14.70
C ASN A 123 -3.43 -18.85 13.21
N ALA A 124 -3.93 -17.98 12.34
CA ALA A 124 -3.89 -18.16 10.88
C ALA A 124 -2.44 -18.21 10.37
N PHE A 125 -1.56 -17.36 10.91
CA PHE A 125 -0.13 -17.34 10.59
C PHE A 125 0.53 -18.67 10.97
N ASN A 126 0.31 -19.15 12.19
CA ASN A 126 0.83 -20.44 12.65
C ASN A 126 0.32 -21.63 11.85
N SER A 127 -0.96 -21.57 11.40
CA SER A 127 -1.54 -22.56 10.49
C SER A 127 -0.86 -22.57 9.12
N ALA A 128 -0.49 -21.41 8.60
CA ALA A 128 0.28 -21.29 7.35
C ALA A 128 1.66 -21.92 7.48
N ILE A 129 2.38 -21.67 8.59
CA ILE A 129 3.68 -22.34 8.87
C ILE A 129 3.49 -23.87 8.91
N SER A 130 2.51 -24.36 9.68
CA SER A 130 2.24 -25.79 9.83
C SER A 130 1.88 -26.46 8.51
N SER A 131 1.20 -25.72 7.61
CA SER A 131 0.82 -26.18 6.27
C SER A 131 1.98 -26.12 5.27
N LYS A 132 3.16 -25.64 5.69
CA LYS A 132 4.37 -25.51 4.88
C LYS A 132 4.08 -24.78 3.58
N VAL A 133 3.48 -23.58 3.67
CA VAL A 133 3.32 -22.69 2.51
C VAL A 133 4.68 -22.20 2.03
N ASP A 134 4.78 -21.76 0.79
CA ASP A 134 6.02 -21.30 0.18
C ASP A 134 6.39 -19.87 0.58
N GLY A 135 5.45 -19.10 1.09
CA GLY A 135 5.66 -17.74 1.58
C GLY A 135 4.41 -17.18 2.23
N ILE A 136 4.58 -16.16 3.05
CA ILE A 136 3.52 -15.51 3.81
C ILE A 136 3.56 -14.00 3.54
N ALA A 137 2.43 -13.42 3.13
CA ALA A 137 2.17 -11.99 3.16
C ALA A 137 1.26 -11.68 4.35
N VAL A 138 1.61 -10.72 5.20
CA VAL A 138 0.90 -10.44 6.44
C VAL A 138 0.68 -8.94 6.69
N CYS A 139 -0.52 -8.57 7.13
CA CYS A 139 -0.78 -7.24 7.69
C CYS A 139 -0.25 -7.18 9.13
N LEU A 140 0.86 -6.51 9.36
CA LEU A 140 1.49 -6.39 10.68
C LEU A 140 0.83 -5.29 11.50
N VAL A 141 -0.39 -5.54 11.97
CA VAL A 141 -1.24 -4.52 12.65
C VAL A 141 -0.90 -4.30 14.13
N ASP A 142 0.02 -5.09 14.69
CA ASP A 142 0.45 -5.03 16.10
C ASP A 142 1.98 -5.06 16.19
N LEU A 143 2.54 -4.23 17.09
CA LEU A 143 3.99 -4.04 17.23
C LEU A 143 4.78 -5.30 17.63
N LYS A 144 4.15 -6.26 18.32
CA LYS A 144 4.86 -7.38 18.96
C LYS A 144 4.30 -8.76 18.62
N ALA A 145 3.00 -8.84 18.37
CA ALA A 145 2.29 -10.12 18.23
C ALA A 145 2.85 -11.02 17.12
N PHE A 146 3.47 -10.43 16.10
CA PHE A 146 4.00 -11.16 14.95
C PHE A 146 5.52 -11.44 15.01
N ASN A 147 6.27 -10.90 15.99
CA ASN A 147 7.72 -11.07 16.05
C ASN A 147 8.13 -12.56 16.08
N ASP A 148 7.59 -13.32 17.05
CA ASP A 148 7.86 -14.75 17.14
C ASP A 148 7.31 -15.58 15.97
N PRO A 149 6.07 -15.35 15.48
CA PRO A 149 5.57 -16.00 14.27
C PRO A 149 6.44 -15.76 13.03
N VAL A 150 6.86 -14.51 12.79
CA VAL A 150 7.74 -14.15 11.66
C VAL A 150 9.07 -14.89 11.78
N LYS A 151 9.72 -14.81 12.97
CA LYS A 151 10.97 -15.53 13.20
C LYS A 151 10.84 -17.03 12.94
N ARG A 152 9.79 -17.68 13.46
CA ARG A 152 9.57 -19.11 13.23
C ARG A 152 9.34 -19.46 11.75
N ALA A 153 8.66 -18.61 10.99
CA ALA A 153 8.47 -18.81 9.56
C ALA A 153 9.82 -18.77 8.83
N LEU A 154 10.63 -17.73 9.11
CA LEU A 154 11.96 -17.58 8.50
C LEU A 154 12.90 -18.75 8.88
N ASP A 155 12.92 -19.17 10.15
CA ASP A 155 13.69 -20.33 10.63
C ASP A 155 13.23 -21.64 9.93
N ALA A 156 11.97 -21.72 9.49
CA ALA A 156 11.43 -22.84 8.70
C ALA A 156 11.66 -22.68 7.18
N GLY A 157 12.38 -21.65 6.72
CA GLY A 157 12.63 -21.38 5.31
C GLY A 157 11.41 -20.84 4.55
N ILE A 158 10.43 -20.26 5.27
CA ILE A 158 9.24 -19.63 4.70
C ILE A 158 9.45 -18.10 4.72
N PRO A 159 9.65 -17.45 3.57
CA PRO A 159 9.80 -16.00 3.50
C PRO A 159 8.53 -15.29 3.94
N VAL A 160 8.70 -14.13 4.60
CA VAL A 160 7.60 -13.29 5.08
C VAL A 160 7.76 -11.88 4.55
N VAL A 161 6.70 -11.34 3.96
CA VAL A 161 6.60 -9.93 3.58
C VAL A 161 5.42 -9.27 4.28
N GLY A 162 5.60 -8.04 4.71
CA GLY A 162 4.51 -7.20 5.24
C GLY A 162 3.73 -6.56 4.11
N TYR A 163 2.41 -6.39 4.27
CA TYR A 163 1.63 -5.56 3.35
C TYR A 163 0.55 -4.79 4.11
N ASN A 164 0.18 -3.62 3.59
CA ASN A 164 -0.87 -2.73 4.14
C ASN A 164 -0.58 -2.14 5.54
N ALA A 165 -0.06 -2.94 6.47
CA ALA A 165 0.40 -2.52 7.78
C ALA A 165 1.80 -3.05 8.05
N ASP A 166 2.61 -2.29 8.76
CA ASP A 166 3.99 -2.63 9.06
C ASP A 166 4.30 -2.53 10.56
N ALA A 167 5.19 -3.42 11.00
CA ALA A 167 5.79 -3.40 12.33
C ALA A 167 7.26 -3.81 12.23
N PRO A 168 8.16 -3.24 13.06
CA PRO A 168 9.58 -3.61 13.06
C PRO A 168 9.74 -5.05 13.55
N ASN A 169 10.17 -5.94 12.63
CA ASN A 169 10.56 -7.33 12.89
C ASN A 169 11.42 -7.86 11.73
N ASP A 170 11.73 -9.15 11.73
CA ASP A 170 12.64 -9.78 10.76
C ASP A 170 12.00 -10.05 9.38
N ARG A 171 10.83 -9.52 9.04
CA ARG A 171 10.22 -9.63 7.70
C ARG A 171 11.20 -9.17 6.61
N LEU A 172 11.07 -9.75 5.41
CA LEU A 172 11.99 -9.43 4.31
C LEU A 172 11.75 -8.05 3.70
N SER A 173 10.48 -7.66 3.55
CA SER A 173 10.09 -6.38 2.96
C SER A 173 8.69 -5.95 3.42
N TYR A 174 8.36 -4.69 3.17
CA TYR A 174 7.02 -4.12 3.34
C TYR A 174 6.49 -3.54 2.04
N ILE A 175 5.28 -3.89 1.69
CA ILE A 175 4.57 -3.35 0.52
C ILE A 175 3.33 -2.60 1.00
N GLY A 176 3.38 -1.30 0.97
CA GLY A 176 2.27 -0.47 1.45
C GLY A 176 2.58 1.01 1.39
N GLN A 177 1.69 1.81 1.91
CA GLN A 177 1.87 3.25 1.99
C GLN A 177 2.74 3.61 3.21
N ASP A 178 3.57 4.64 3.10
CA ASP A 178 4.11 5.30 4.30
C ASP A 178 2.96 5.98 5.05
N LEU A 179 2.47 5.30 6.09
CA LEU A 179 1.23 5.67 6.77
C LEU A 179 1.37 6.97 7.57
N PHE A 180 2.54 7.20 8.19
CA PHE A 180 2.76 8.41 8.96
C PHE A 180 2.90 9.64 8.06
N VAL A 181 3.70 9.55 7.00
CA VAL A 181 3.84 10.62 5.99
C VAL A 181 2.49 10.89 5.31
N SER A 182 1.74 9.84 4.98
CA SER A 182 0.39 9.97 4.43
C SER A 182 -0.54 10.73 5.39
N GLY A 183 -0.46 10.43 6.69
CA GLY A 183 -1.16 11.17 7.74
C GLY A 183 -0.74 12.64 7.79
N GLN A 184 0.57 12.93 7.70
CA GLN A 184 1.07 14.31 7.68
C GLN A 184 0.51 15.09 6.48
N GLU A 185 0.46 14.49 5.30
CA GLU A 185 -0.10 15.14 4.11
C GLU A 185 -1.63 15.36 4.24
N MET A 186 -2.35 14.41 4.85
CA MET A 186 -3.75 14.61 5.21
C MET A 186 -3.91 15.78 6.20
N GLY A 187 -3.07 15.84 7.24
CA GLY A 187 -3.10 16.92 8.23
C GLY A 187 -2.84 18.31 7.63
N LYS A 188 -1.88 18.44 6.71
CA LYS A 188 -1.66 19.67 5.94
C LYS A 188 -2.91 20.06 5.16
N ARG A 189 -3.54 19.09 4.49
CA ARG A 189 -4.78 19.33 3.74
C ARG A 189 -5.93 19.78 4.65
N ILE A 190 -6.04 19.20 5.86
CA ILE A 190 -7.03 19.64 6.85
C ILE A 190 -6.79 21.09 7.25
N VAL A 191 -5.55 21.47 7.51
CA VAL A 191 -5.18 22.86 7.86
C VAL A 191 -5.58 23.82 6.74
N ASP A 192 -5.27 23.48 5.49
CA ASP A 192 -5.60 24.32 4.32
C ASP A 192 -7.12 24.47 4.11
N LEU A 193 -7.90 23.40 4.38
CA LEU A 193 -9.35 23.41 4.15
C LEU A 193 -10.14 24.09 5.27
N VAL A 194 -9.73 23.90 6.52
CA VAL A 194 -10.50 24.33 7.70
C VAL A 194 -10.01 25.68 8.24
N GLY A 195 -8.71 25.90 8.28
CA GLY A 195 -8.09 27.11 8.81
C GLY A 195 -8.15 27.20 10.34
N ASP A 196 -9.34 27.18 10.93
CA ASP A 196 -9.58 27.25 12.37
C ASP A 196 -10.84 26.48 12.78
N GLY A 197 -10.98 26.22 14.09
CA GLY A 197 -12.17 25.60 14.70
C GLY A 197 -12.00 24.11 14.98
N ASP A 198 -13.12 23.43 15.22
CA ASP A 198 -13.14 22.06 15.70
C ASP A 198 -13.22 21.09 14.52
N VAL A 199 -12.37 20.03 14.53
CA VAL A 199 -12.39 18.93 13.57
C VAL A 199 -12.51 17.58 14.26
N ALA A 200 -13.18 16.64 13.61
CA ALA A 200 -13.25 15.26 14.04
C ALA A 200 -12.33 14.40 13.18
N LEU A 201 -11.51 13.56 13.82
CA LEU A 201 -10.65 12.57 13.20
C LEU A 201 -11.18 11.17 13.55
N PHE A 202 -11.73 10.46 12.58
CA PHE A 202 -12.34 9.14 12.78
C PHE A 202 -11.35 8.02 12.48
N ILE A 203 -11.33 7.00 13.32
CA ILE A 203 -10.47 5.82 13.21
C ILE A 203 -11.24 4.56 13.61
N ALA A 204 -11.22 3.53 12.76
CA ALA A 204 -11.94 2.29 13.01
C ALA A 204 -11.43 1.56 14.26
N THR A 205 -10.12 1.37 14.38
CA THR A 205 -9.49 0.60 15.45
C THR A 205 -8.26 1.35 15.98
N PRO A 206 -8.42 2.17 17.01
CA PRO A 206 -7.28 2.87 17.63
C PRO A 206 -6.16 1.90 18.03
N GLY A 207 -4.91 2.31 17.78
CA GLY A 207 -3.72 1.51 18.04
C GLY A 207 -3.36 0.50 16.96
N SER A 208 -4.23 0.22 16.00
CA SER A 208 -3.92 -0.67 14.87
C SER A 208 -2.95 0.00 13.89
N LEU A 209 -1.82 -0.66 13.61
CA LEU A 209 -0.70 -0.06 12.86
C LEU A 209 -1.01 0.22 11.38
N ASN A 210 -2.10 -0.28 10.83
CA ASN A 210 -2.54 0.07 9.48
C ASN A 210 -3.19 1.46 9.39
N ILE A 211 -3.64 2.04 10.49
CA ILE A 211 -4.38 3.31 10.51
C ILE A 211 -3.94 4.28 11.62
N GLN A 212 -3.41 3.81 12.77
CA GLN A 212 -2.96 4.70 13.83
C GLN A 212 -1.88 5.69 13.38
N PRO A 213 -0.84 5.31 12.60
CA PRO A 213 0.17 6.26 12.16
C PRO A 213 -0.41 7.40 11.30
N ARG A 214 -1.54 7.19 10.62
CA ARG A 214 -2.23 8.25 9.84
C ARG A 214 -2.82 9.32 10.75
N ILE A 215 -3.45 8.92 11.87
CA ILE A 215 -3.93 9.87 12.89
C ILE A 215 -2.75 10.63 13.49
N ASP A 216 -1.68 9.92 13.88
CA ASP A 216 -0.52 10.52 14.51
C ASP A 216 0.15 11.55 13.57
N GLY A 217 0.30 11.21 12.29
CA GLY A 217 0.82 12.11 11.27
C GLY A 217 -0.08 13.33 11.02
N ALA A 218 -1.40 13.14 10.97
CA ALA A 218 -2.34 14.25 10.81
C ALA A 218 -2.28 15.23 11.99
N ILE A 219 -2.26 14.69 13.20
CA ILE A 219 -2.11 15.49 14.44
C ILE A 219 -0.77 16.22 14.46
N ASP A 220 0.31 15.56 14.04
CA ASP A 220 1.64 16.18 13.94
C ASP A 220 1.62 17.41 13.03
N SER A 221 1.02 17.32 11.84
CA SER A 221 0.92 18.44 10.92
C SER A 221 -0.01 19.56 11.43
N ILE A 222 -1.15 19.22 12.04
CA ILE A 222 -2.06 20.20 12.65
C ILE A 222 -1.34 20.98 13.74
N LYS A 223 -0.58 20.29 14.61
CA LYS A 223 0.21 20.95 15.68
C LYS A 223 1.32 21.83 15.13
N LYS A 224 2.05 21.36 14.12
CA LYS A 224 3.15 22.14 13.49
C LYS A 224 2.65 23.39 12.78
N ALA A 225 1.43 23.39 12.28
CA ALA A 225 0.83 24.58 11.68
C ALA A 225 0.59 25.72 12.68
N GLY A 226 0.61 25.42 14.00
CA GLY A 226 0.49 26.42 15.07
C GLY A 226 -0.85 27.15 15.07
N GLY A 227 -1.87 26.60 14.38
CA GLY A 227 -3.18 27.22 14.22
C GLY A 227 -4.14 26.94 15.35
N SER A 228 -5.38 27.43 15.17
CA SER A 228 -6.47 27.31 16.13
C SER A 228 -7.38 26.11 15.88
N ILE A 229 -6.90 25.10 15.16
CA ILE A 229 -7.62 23.84 14.96
C ILE A 229 -7.56 23.01 16.23
N LYS A 230 -8.74 22.73 16.79
CA LYS A 230 -8.92 21.72 17.83
C LYS A 230 -9.39 20.44 17.20
N TYR A 231 -8.96 19.30 17.71
CA TYR A 231 -9.34 18.00 17.14
C TYR A 231 -9.76 17.02 18.23
N ASP A 232 -10.77 16.22 17.87
CA ASP A 232 -11.18 15.04 18.60
C ASP A 232 -10.85 13.79 17.79
N THR A 233 -10.37 12.73 18.45
CA THR A 233 -10.17 11.43 17.81
C THR A 233 -11.26 10.47 18.27
N ILE A 234 -12.03 9.92 17.32
CA ILE A 234 -13.23 9.14 17.59
C ILE A 234 -13.07 7.72 17.02
N ALA A 235 -13.17 6.71 17.92
CA ALA A 235 -13.18 5.31 17.55
C ALA A 235 -14.55 4.93 16.94
N THR A 236 -14.56 4.50 15.67
CA THR A 236 -15.80 4.15 14.96
C THR A 236 -16.15 2.67 15.02
N GLY A 237 -15.15 1.79 15.27
CA GLY A 237 -15.28 0.34 15.17
C GLY A 237 -15.02 -0.15 13.74
N ALA A 238 -14.69 -1.43 13.57
CA ALA A 238 -14.27 -2.00 12.29
C ALA A 238 -15.43 -2.45 11.36
N ALA A 239 -16.67 -2.37 11.82
CA ALA A 239 -17.83 -2.77 11.06
C ALA A 239 -18.53 -1.56 10.43
N LEU A 240 -18.71 -1.55 9.12
CA LEU A 240 -19.26 -0.42 8.35
C LEU A 240 -20.59 0.15 8.92
N PRO A 241 -21.57 -0.64 9.37
CA PRO A 241 -22.77 -0.08 10.01
C PRO A 241 -22.49 0.65 11.33
N LYS A 242 -21.46 0.20 12.07
CA LYS A 242 -21.03 0.84 13.32
C LYS A 242 -20.31 2.16 13.05
N GLU A 243 -19.44 2.17 12.05
CA GLU A 243 -18.75 3.38 11.59
C GLU A 243 -19.77 4.48 11.24
N LEU A 244 -20.75 4.14 10.38
CA LEU A 244 -21.81 5.07 10.00
C LEU A 244 -22.59 5.59 11.20
N SER A 245 -23.04 4.70 12.09
CA SER A 245 -23.82 5.11 13.28
C SER A 245 -23.00 6.00 14.23
N THR A 246 -21.69 5.76 14.34
CA THR A 246 -20.82 6.55 15.21
C THR A 246 -20.59 7.95 14.65
N VAL A 247 -20.29 8.07 13.34
CA VAL A 247 -20.11 9.38 12.67
C VAL A 247 -21.43 10.18 12.72
N ASP A 248 -22.56 9.52 12.47
CA ASP A 248 -23.90 10.16 12.56
C ASP A 248 -24.18 10.69 13.98
N ALA A 249 -23.93 9.89 15.00
CA ALA A 249 -24.12 10.28 16.40
C ALA A 249 -23.17 11.42 16.81
N TYR A 250 -21.91 11.39 16.34
CA TYR A 250 -20.97 12.48 16.60
C TYR A 250 -21.51 13.80 16.06
N TRP A 251 -21.92 13.84 14.79
CA TRP A 251 -22.47 15.06 14.18
C TRP A 251 -23.71 15.58 14.91
N ILE A 252 -24.58 14.71 15.39
CA ILE A 252 -25.77 15.12 16.15
C ILE A 252 -25.37 15.88 17.43
N GLY A 253 -24.30 15.48 18.10
CA GLY A 253 -23.80 16.08 19.33
C GLY A 253 -22.86 17.29 19.13
N HIS A 254 -22.30 17.49 17.92
CA HIS A 254 -21.21 18.45 17.69
C HIS A 254 -21.46 19.30 16.43
N LYS A 255 -22.52 20.10 16.46
CA LYS A 255 -22.98 20.89 15.30
C LYS A 255 -22.04 22.02 14.88
N GLU A 256 -21.08 22.39 15.73
CA GLU A 256 -20.07 23.43 15.49
C GLU A 256 -18.82 22.89 14.77
N THR A 257 -18.73 21.56 14.57
CA THR A 257 -17.60 20.91 13.88
C THR A 257 -17.46 21.49 12.46
N LYS A 258 -16.26 21.98 12.14
CA LYS A 258 -15.91 22.57 10.84
C LYS A 258 -15.44 21.55 9.82
N GLY A 259 -14.93 20.40 10.28
CA GLY A 259 -14.43 19.35 9.42
C GLY A 259 -14.53 17.97 10.04
N MET A 260 -14.82 16.97 9.21
CA MET A 260 -14.89 15.56 9.56
C MET A 260 -13.98 14.78 8.63
N PHE A 261 -12.95 14.12 9.18
CA PHE A 261 -11.96 13.41 8.40
C PHE A 261 -11.73 12.01 8.95
N ALA A 262 -11.41 11.05 8.11
CA ALA A 262 -11.26 9.67 8.51
C ALA A 262 -9.98 9.04 7.94
N VAL A 263 -9.43 8.04 8.64
CA VAL A 263 -8.16 7.38 8.26
C VAL A 263 -8.33 5.98 7.69
N ASP A 264 -9.56 5.54 7.47
CA ASP A 264 -9.93 4.23 6.94
C ASP A 264 -11.13 4.32 5.98
N ALA A 265 -11.32 3.26 5.19
CA ALA A 265 -12.29 3.21 4.10
C ALA A 265 -13.74 3.39 4.56
N GLY A 266 -14.13 2.67 5.63
CA GLY A 266 -15.52 2.66 6.09
C GLY A 266 -15.89 3.96 6.78
N SER A 267 -15.01 4.49 7.64
CA SER A 267 -15.22 5.79 8.29
C SER A 267 -15.24 6.94 7.28
N THR A 268 -14.42 6.88 6.21
CA THR A 268 -14.47 7.89 5.11
C THR A 268 -15.82 7.86 4.39
N GLN A 269 -16.32 6.67 4.06
CA GLN A 269 -17.65 6.52 3.48
C GLN A 269 -18.73 7.06 4.43
N ALA A 270 -18.62 6.78 5.72
CA ALA A 270 -19.57 7.27 6.74
C ALA A 270 -19.56 8.80 6.84
N VAL A 271 -18.38 9.43 6.83
CA VAL A 271 -18.25 10.91 6.77
C VAL A 271 -18.99 11.47 5.57
N ALA A 272 -18.74 10.94 4.38
CA ALA A 272 -19.40 11.40 3.15
C ALA A 272 -20.93 11.24 3.20
N GLN A 273 -21.42 10.11 3.73
CA GLN A 273 -22.86 9.88 3.89
C GLN A 273 -23.51 10.86 4.87
N VAL A 274 -22.84 11.16 5.99
CA VAL A 274 -23.34 12.09 7.01
C VAL A 274 -23.35 13.53 6.46
N ILE A 275 -22.31 13.94 5.75
CA ILE A 275 -22.25 15.25 5.08
C ILE A 275 -23.44 15.40 4.12
N LYS A 276 -23.70 14.41 3.28
CA LYS A 276 -24.85 14.41 2.37
C LYS A 276 -26.19 14.41 3.11
N LYS A 277 -26.34 13.53 4.10
CA LYS A 277 -27.59 13.36 4.87
C LYS A 277 -28.10 14.66 5.50
N TYR A 278 -27.18 15.48 5.99
CA TYR A 278 -27.52 16.71 6.72
C TYR A 278 -27.27 18.00 5.91
N ASN A 279 -26.96 17.88 4.59
CA ASN A 279 -26.63 19.01 3.69
C ASN A 279 -25.52 19.89 4.27
N LEU A 280 -24.44 19.26 4.75
CA LEU A 280 -23.39 19.97 5.49
C LEU A 280 -22.49 20.84 4.60
N ARG A 281 -22.47 20.59 3.30
CA ARG A 281 -21.79 21.47 2.33
C ARG A 281 -22.36 22.88 2.34
N ASP A 282 -23.66 23.02 2.54
CA ASP A 282 -24.34 24.34 2.66
C ASP A 282 -23.90 25.09 3.92
N LYS A 283 -23.32 24.39 4.90
CA LYS A 283 -22.76 24.94 6.14
C LYS A 283 -21.25 25.04 6.12
N ASP A 284 -20.63 24.85 4.97
CA ASP A 284 -19.19 24.86 4.74
C ASP A 284 -18.39 23.83 5.57
N VAL A 285 -19.03 22.72 5.98
CA VAL A 285 -18.34 21.63 6.68
C VAL A 285 -17.48 20.88 5.69
N LYS A 286 -16.18 20.75 6.00
CA LYS A 286 -15.19 20.05 5.18
C LYS A 286 -15.18 18.57 5.51
N GLY A 287 -14.76 17.75 4.54
CA GLY A 287 -14.67 16.31 4.77
C GLY A 287 -13.71 15.62 3.82
N GLY A 288 -13.18 14.49 4.27
CA GLY A 288 -12.28 13.70 3.45
C GLY A 288 -11.71 12.52 4.22
N GLY A 289 -10.88 11.74 3.53
CA GLY A 289 -10.24 10.59 4.17
C GLY A 289 -9.49 9.71 3.20
N TYR A 290 -9.67 8.40 3.36
CA TYR A 290 -8.90 7.39 2.66
C TYR A 290 -9.79 6.45 1.85
N ASP A 291 -9.17 5.87 0.82
CA ASP A 291 -9.60 4.72 0.06
C ASP A 291 -10.70 4.99 -0.98
N LEU A 292 -10.89 4.03 -1.87
CA LEU A 292 -11.67 4.17 -3.09
C LEU A 292 -12.90 3.24 -3.09
N LEU A 293 -13.61 3.14 -1.97
CA LEU A 293 -14.91 2.46 -2.01
C LEU A 293 -15.83 3.14 -3.03
N GLU A 294 -16.57 2.36 -3.82
CA GLU A 294 -17.45 2.90 -4.87
C GLU A 294 -18.37 4.03 -4.36
N PRO A 295 -19.03 3.90 -3.17
CA PRO A 295 -19.80 5.01 -2.63
C PRO A 295 -18.96 6.25 -2.31
N THR A 296 -17.73 6.09 -1.80
CA THR A 296 -16.84 7.22 -1.49
C THR A 296 -16.46 7.99 -2.75
N MET A 297 -16.11 7.29 -3.83
CA MET A 297 -15.79 7.91 -5.11
C MET A 297 -17.00 8.67 -5.69
N ASN A 298 -18.20 8.12 -5.60
CA ASN A 298 -19.43 8.78 -6.04
C ASN A 298 -19.71 10.04 -5.21
N PHE A 299 -19.56 9.98 -3.88
CA PHE A 299 -19.73 11.17 -3.02
C PHE A 299 -18.70 12.25 -3.32
N LEU A 300 -17.46 11.87 -3.64
CA LEU A 300 -16.42 12.82 -4.03
C LEU A 300 -16.75 13.48 -5.37
N ALA A 301 -17.22 12.72 -6.35
CA ALA A 301 -17.68 13.24 -7.64
C ALA A 301 -18.88 14.21 -7.49
N ASP A 302 -19.78 13.92 -6.55
CA ASP A 302 -20.94 14.74 -6.19
C ASP A 302 -20.59 15.92 -5.25
N ASP A 303 -19.30 16.16 -5.00
CA ASP A 303 -18.82 17.27 -4.14
C ASP A 303 -19.27 17.18 -2.67
N GLN A 304 -19.50 15.97 -2.17
CA GLN A 304 -19.91 15.79 -0.77
C GLN A 304 -18.71 15.81 0.19
N ILE A 305 -17.53 15.42 -0.29
CA ILE A 305 -16.26 15.51 0.44
C ILE A 305 -15.21 16.20 -0.42
N ASP A 306 -14.16 16.72 0.21
CA ASP A 306 -13.12 17.51 -0.47
C ASP A 306 -12.04 16.64 -1.10
N PHE A 307 -11.73 15.49 -0.50
CA PHE A 307 -10.71 14.55 -1.02
C PHE A 307 -10.91 13.13 -0.51
N THR A 308 -10.30 12.18 -1.22
CA THR A 308 -9.93 10.86 -0.71
C THR A 308 -8.49 10.52 -1.10
N ILE A 309 -7.85 9.60 -0.36
CA ILE A 309 -6.45 9.22 -0.57
C ILE A 309 -6.40 7.77 -1.05
N ASP A 310 -5.85 7.56 -2.25
CA ASP A 310 -5.60 6.25 -2.81
C ASP A 310 -4.22 5.74 -2.38
N GLN A 311 -4.18 4.56 -1.78
CA GLN A 311 -2.97 3.86 -1.36
C GLN A 311 -2.60 2.68 -2.28
N GLN A 312 -3.24 2.52 -3.43
CA GLN A 312 -2.97 1.49 -4.42
C GLN A 312 -3.15 0.05 -3.91
N PRO A 313 -4.32 -0.33 -3.38
CA PRO A 313 -4.51 -1.64 -2.75
C PRO A 313 -4.33 -2.82 -3.71
N TYR A 314 -4.50 -2.65 -5.02
CA TYR A 314 -4.20 -3.69 -6.01
C TYR A 314 -2.71 -4.07 -5.99
N LEU A 315 -1.81 -3.07 -5.91
CA LEU A 315 -0.37 -3.31 -5.82
C LEU A 315 0.01 -4.00 -4.50
N GLN A 316 -0.71 -3.72 -3.41
CA GLN A 316 -0.53 -4.40 -2.13
C GLN A 316 -0.94 -5.88 -2.15
N GLY A 317 -1.55 -6.34 -3.23
CA GLY A 317 -1.81 -7.76 -3.49
C GLY A 317 -0.85 -8.35 -4.53
N PHE A 318 -0.59 -7.62 -5.60
CA PHE A 318 0.25 -8.08 -6.71
C PHE A 318 1.71 -8.23 -6.32
N LEU A 319 2.29 -7.20 -5.70
CA LEU A 319 3.71 -7.15 -5.38
C LEU A 319 4.15 -8.16 -4.31
N PRO A 320 3.39 -8.44 -3.23
CA PRO A 320 3.75 -9.50 -2.31
C PRO A 320 3.89 -10.87 -2.97
N VAL A 321 3.01 -11.21 -3.93
CA VAL A 321 3.13 -12.45 -4.70
C VAL A 321 4.40 -12.45 -5.55
N LEU A 322 4.70 -11.34 -6.24
CA LEU A 322 5.91 -11.20 -7.03
C LEU A 322 7.17 -11.39 -6.18
N GLU A 323 7.27 -10.69 -5.04
CA GLU A 323 8.47 -10.74 -4.19
C GLU A 323 8.67 -12.12 -3.55
N LEU A 324 7.60 -12.73 -3.02
CA LEU A 324 7.65 -14.09 -2.49
C LEU A 324 8.03 -15.11 -3.55
N PHE A 325 7.49 -14.97 -4.77
CA PHE A 325 7.85 -15.83 -5.90
C PHE A 325 9.32 -15.65 -6.29
N MET A 326 9.81 -14.43 -6.46
CA MET A 326 11.20 -14.15 -6.82
C MET A 326 12.16 -14.69 -5.76
N TYR A 327 11.86 -14.50 -4.47
CA TYR A 327 12.66 -15.04 -3.38
C TYR A 327 12.76 -16.57 -3.45
N LYS A 328 11.62 -17.26 -3.64
CA LYS A 328 11.59 -18.73 -3.68
C LYS A 328 12.22 -19.28 -4.96
N ALA A 329 12.15 -18.58 -6.08
CA ALA A 329 12.75 -19.00 -7.33
C ALA A 329 14.28 -18.84 -7.35
N SER A 330 14.80 -17.79 -6.67
CA SER A 330 16.23 -17.49 -6.63
C SER A 330 16.93 -17.94 -5.33
N GLU A 331 16.16 -18.26 -4.30
CA GLU A 331 16.63 -18.54 -2.93
C GLU A 331 17.48 -17.40 -2.33
N THR A 332 17.27 -16.18 -2.79
CA THR A 332 18.03 -14.98 -2.37
C THR A 332 17.12 -13.79 -2.16
N LEU A 333 17.64 -12.73 -1.51
CA LEU A 333 16.95 -11.44 -1.37
C LEU A 333 17.03 -10.55 -2.62
N THR A 334 17.57 -11.04 -3.72
CA THR A 334 17.74 -10.26 -4.94
C THR A 334 16.39 -9.76 -5.46
N GLY A 335 16.25 -8.45 -5.62
CA GLY A 335 15.02 -7.80 -6.10
C GLY A 335 13.93 -7.63 -5.06
N ILE A 336 14.16 -7.99 -3.79
CA ILE A 336 13.22 -7.76 -2.69
C ILE A 336 13.62 -6.50 -1.92
N SER A 337 12.67 -5.58 -1.78
CA SER A 337 12.85 -4.35 -1.00
C SER A 337 11.49 -3.80 -0.56
N ASP A 338 11.51 -2.89 0.40
CA ASP A 338 10.30 -2.15 0.77
C ASP A 338 9.79 -1.35 -0.44
N VAL A 339 8.49 -1.44 -0.70
CA VAL A 339 7.81 -0.73 -1.79
C VAL A 339 6.73 0.18 -1.23
N ASN A 340 6.95 1.50 -1.34
CA ASN A 340 5.92 2.47 -1.06
C ASN A 340 4.90 2.49 -2.21
N THR A 341 3.67 2.05 -1.96
CA THR A 341 2.61 2.01 -2.97
C THR A 341 2.00 3.39 -3.28
N GLY A 342 2.53 4.43 -2.64
CA GLY A 342 2.29 5.81 -3.02
C GLY A 342 1.23 6.52 -2.20
N LEU A 343 1.06 7.77 -2.56
CA LEU A 343 0.15 8.73 -1.93
C LEU A 343 -0.51 9.55 -3.04
N LYS A 344 -1.77 9.24 -3.35
CA LYS A 344 -2.51 9.92 -4.39
C LYS A 344 -3.76 10.56 -3.83
N PHE A 345 -3.78 11.88 -3.75
CA PHE A 345 -5.00 12.63 -3.44
C PHE A 345 -5.91 12.69 -4.66
N LEU A 346 -7.16 12.33 -4.45
CA LEU A 346 -8.22 12.54 -5.41
C LEU A 346 -9.18 13.61 -4.88
N ASP A 347 -9.57 14.50 -5.75
CA ASP A 347 -10.60 15.51 -5.56
C ASP A 347 -11.75 15.30 -6.57
N LYS A 348 -12.75 16.16 -6.54
CA LYS A 348 -13.90 16.13 -7.46
C LYS A 348 -13.51 16.04 -8.94
N LYS A 349 -12.38 16.64 -9.36
CA LYS A 349 -11.94 16.63 -10.76
C LYS A 349 -11.19 15.35 -11.10
N THR A 350 -10.30 14.94 -10.22
CA THR A 350 -9.39 13.82 -10.44
C THR A 350 -10.03 12.46 -10.18
N VAL A 351 -11.19 12.41 -9.49
CA VAL A 351 -11.97 11.16 -9.31
C VAL A 351 -12.76 10.75 -10.57
N VAL A 352 -12.98 11.66 -11.51
CA VAL A 352 -13.83 11.39 -12.70
C VAL A 352 -13.46 10.09 -13.45
N PRO A 353 -12.18 9.80 -13.75
CA PRO A 353 -11.84 8.54 -14.40
C PRO A 353 -12.26 7.31 -13.60
N TYR A 354 -12.22 7.38 -12.27
CA TYR A 354 -12.56 6.26 -11.37
C TYR A 354 -14.06 5.95 -11.30
N VAL A 355 -14.92 6.93 -11.58
CA VAL A 355 -16.38 6.74 -11.61
C VAL A 355 -16.90 6.51 -13.03
N THR A 356 -16.14 6.89 -14.06
CA THR A 356 -16.52 6.71 -15.47
C THR A 356 -15.94 5.45 -16.11
N THR A 357 -15.08 4.73 -15.39
CA THR A 357 -14.52 3.44 -15.80
C THR A 357 -14.69 2.41 -14.71
N LYS A 358 -14.62 1.13 -15.08
CA LYS A 358 -14.61 0.00 -14.14
C LYS A 358 -13.36 -0.83 -14.36
N SER A 359 -12.60 -1.06 -13.30
CA SER A 359 -11.40 -1.87 -13.38
C SER A 359 -11.19 -2.73 -12.12
N ARG A 360 -10.31 -3.71 -12.25
CA ARG A 360 -9.86 -4.52 -11.12
C ARG A 360 -8.97 -3.73 -10.15
N TYR A 361 -8.34 -2.66 -10.65
CA TYR A 361 -7.41 -1.84 -9.86
C TYR A 361 -8.09 -1.08 -8.73
N GLU A 362 -9.33 -0.63 -8.93
CA GLU A 362 -10.19 -0.01 -7.91
C GLU A 362 -11.15 -1.01 -7.26
N GLY A 363 -11.22 -2.25 -7.77
CA GLY A 363 -12.08 -3.30 -7.23
C GLY A 363 -13.55 -3.26 -7.70
N ASN A 364 -13.90 -2.39 -8.65
CA ASN A 364 -15.27 -2.23 -9.13
C ASN A 364 -15.60 -3.06 -10.39
N SER A 365 -14.65 -3.90 -10.86
CA SER A 365 -14.85 -4.89 -11.93
C SER A 365 -14.16 -6.21 -11.62
N LYS A 366 -14.83 -7.32 -11.93
CA LYS A 366 -14.24 -8.67 -11.86
C LYS A 366 -13.47 -9.05 -13.13
N THR A 367 -13.75 -8.39 -14.25
CA THR A 367 -13.14 -8.68 -15.55
C THR A 367 -11.77 -8.03 -15.68
N ALA A 368 -10.89 -8.65 -16.46
CA ALA A 368 -9.61 -8.04 -16.80
C ALA A 368 -9.81 -6.79 -17.68
N GLY A 369 -8.84 -5.86 -17.56
CA GLY A 369 -8.86 -4.62 -18.31
C GLY A 369 -9.74 -3.53 -17.69
N VAL A 370 -9.98 -2.48 -18.46
CA VAL A 370 -10.76 -1.31 -18.08
C VAL A 370 -11.98 -1.22 -19.00
N ALA A 371 -13.15 -1.11 -18.41
CA ALA A 371 -14.39 -0.90 -19.14
C ALA A 371 -14.95 0.50 -18.81
N LYS A 372 -15.75 1.06 -19.71
CA LYS A 372 -16.55 2.25 -19.39
C LYS A 372 -17.66 1.86 -18.41
N ALA A 373 -17.93 2.76 -17.45
CA ALA A 373 -19.01 2.60 -16.48
C ALA A 373 -20.38 2.74 -17.16
#